data_c6874cf711e24319f6ecb31a3a6b4033
#
_entry.id   c6874cf711e24319f6ecb31a3a6b4033
#
_cell.length_a   1.000
_cell.length_b   1.000
_cell.length_c   1.000
_cell.angle_alpha   90.00
_cell.angle_beta   90.00
_cell.angle_gamma   90.00
#
_symmetry.space_group_name_H-M   'P 1'
#
loop_
_entity.id
_entity.type
_entity.pdbx_description
1 polymer ?
#
loop_
_entity_poly.entity_id
_entity_poly.type
_entity_poly.pdbx_seq_one_letter_code
_entity_poly.pdbx_strand_id
1 'polypeptide(L)'
;GDENPILFIHDVGAGGLSNAMPELVHDGERGGKFDLRSILCDEKGMSPLEIWCNESQERYVLAVAPEKLELFTALCERERAPFAVIGEATEEKHLTLHDSHFDNNPIDLPMNVLLGKTPKMTREVSSKTVENRPLATENIQLKEAFHRVLRLPVVAEKTFLITIGDRSVTGMV
;
A
#
# COMPACT_ATOMS: atom_id res chain seq x y z
N GLY A 1 10.55 -23.25 15.97
CA GLY A 1 10.63 -24.65 16.39
C GLY A 1 9.58 -25.48 15.66
N ASP A 2 9.59 -26.78 15.86
CA ASP A 2 8.72 -27.74 15.13
C ASP A 2 7.22 -27.55 15.39
N GLU A 3 6.87 -26.80 16.42
CA GLU A 3 5.47 -26.48 16.78
C GLU A 3 4.97 -25.14 16.22
N ASN A 4 5.78 -24.42 15.43
CA ASN A 4 5.34 -23.15 14.86
C ASN A 4 4.11 -23.38 13.95
N PRO A 5 2.96 -22.74 14.22
CA PRO A 5 1.78 -22.87 13.38
C PRO A 5 1.84 -22.03 12.10
N ILE A 6 2.72 -21.03 12.06
CA ILE A 6 2.81 -20.07 10.97
C ILE A 6 3.69 -20.64 9.86
N LEU A 7 3.12 -20.78 8.66
CA LEU A 7 3.82 -21.19 7.45
C LEU A 7 4.50 -20.02 6.75
N PHE A 8 3.81 -18.88 6.72
CA PHE A 8 4.28 -17.65 6.09
C PHE A 8 3.68 -16.44 6.79
N ILE A 9 4.41 -15.33 6.82
CA ILE A 9 3.97 -14.07 7.41
C ILE A 9 4.44 -12.91 6.56
N HIS A 10 3.56 -11.93 6.38
CA HIS A 10 3.86 -10.67 5.69
C HIS A 10 3.28 -9.52 6.50
N ASP A 11 4.00 -8.42 6.61
CA ASP A 11 3.47 -7.20 7.24
C ASP A 11 2.50 -6.47 6.30
N VAL A 12 1.63 -5.67 6.89
CA VAL A 12 0.70 -4.82 6.15
C VAL A 12 1.27 -3.41 6.11
N GLY A 13 1.89 -3.08 5.00
CA GLY A 13 2.49 -1.78 4.74
C GLY A 13 1.70 -0.92 3.75
N ALA A 14 2.43 -0.29 2.83
CA ALA A 14 1.86 0.54 1.77
C ALA A 14 0.84 -0.23 0.92
N GLY A 15 -0.30 0.39 0.64
CA GLY A 15 -1.43 -0.24 -0.05
C GLY A 15 -2.31 -1.12 0.83
N GLY A 16 -1.94 -1.34 2.10
CA GLY A 16 -2.74 -2.14 3.02
C GLY A 16 -2.84 -3.61 2.60
N LEU A 17 -3.99 -4.21 2.83
CA LEU A 17 -4.26 -5.60 2.45
C LEU A 17 -4.28 -5.81 0.94
N SER A 18 -4.51 -4.75 0.16
CA SER A 18 -4.49 -4.82 -1.31
C SER A 18 -3.11 -5.19 -1.87
N ASN A 19 -2.07 -4.99 -1.11
CA ASN A 19 -0.70 -5.41 -1.41
C ASN A 19 -0.32 -6.68 -0.65
N ALA A 20 -0.50 -6.69 0.67
CA ALA A 20 -0.03 -7.76 1.54
C ALA A 20 -0.68 -9.13 1.23
N MET A 21 -1.98 -9.18 0.93
CA MET A 21 -2.67 -10.44 0.65
C MET A 21 -2.24 -11.08 -0.68
N PRO A 22 -2.23 -10.33 -1.81
CA PRO A 22 -1.70 -10.87 -3.06
C PRO A 22 -0.24 -11.33 -2.95
N GLU A 23 0.62 -10.58 -2.29
CA GLU A 23 2.03 -10.95 -2.10
C GLU A 23 2.17 -12.23 -1.28
N LEU A 24 1.44 -12.34 -0.16
CA LEU A 24 1.45 -13.54 0.69
C LEU A 24 1.16 -14.82 -0.11
N VAL A 25 0.10 -14.82 -0.93
CA VAL A 25 -0.28 -16.00 -1.70
C VAL A 25 0.61 -16.22 -2.92
N HIS A 26 1.09 -15.14 -3.55
CA HIS A 26 1.99 -15.19 -4.69
C HIS A 26 3.34 -15.82 -4.33
N ASP A 27 3.91 -15.42 -3.20
CA ASP A 27 5.19 -15.95 -2.70
C ASP A 27 5.09 -17.43 -2.33
N GLY A 28 3.90 -17.87 -1.94
CA GLY A 28 3.55 -19.28 -1.78
C GLY A 28 3.23 -20.02 -3.08
N GLU A 29 3.36 -19.36 -4.24
CA GLU A 29 2.96 -19.89 -5.55
C GLU A 29 1.48 -20.32 -5.62
N ARG A 30 0.61 -19.60 -4.94
CA ARG A 30 -0.81 -19.85 -4.80
C ARG A 30 -1.66 -18.69 -5.33
N GLY A 31 -2.97 -18.89 -5.35
CA GLY A 31 -3.97 -17.84 -5.36
C GLY A 31 -4.69 -17.78 -4.02
N GLY A 32 -5.79 -17.04 -3.95
CA GLY A 32 -6.53 -16.91 -2.71
C GLY A 32 -7.99 -16.53 -2.91
N LYS A 33 -8.84 -16.98 -1.98
CA LYS A 33 -10.24 -16.60 -1.86
C LYS A 33 -10.46 -15.98 -0.50
N PHE A 34 -10.86 -14.73 -0.46
CA PHE A 34 -11.00 -13.94 0.76
C PHE A 34 -12.38 -13.32 0.89
N ASP A 35 -12.86 -13.20 2.14
CA ASP A 35 -14.05 -12.45 2.48
C ASP A 35 -13.67 -11.11 3.13
N LEU A 36 -14.04 -10.02 2.47
CA LEU A 36 -13.74 -8.67 2.92
C LEU A 36 -14.33 -8.37 4.30
N ARG A 37 -15.54 -8.87 4.58
CA ARG A 37 -16.24 -8.57 5.84
C ARG A 37 -15.79 -9.39 7.03
N SER A 38 -14.99 -10.42 6.80
CA SER A 38 -14.28 -11.15 7.86
C SER A 38 -13.07 -10.39 8.41
N ILE A 39 -12.61 -9.34 7.74
CA ILE A 39 -11.54 -8.48 8.22
C ILE A 39 -12.00 -7.71 9.45
N LEU A 40 -11.22 -7.80 10.55
CA LEU A 40 -11.51 -7.04 11.77
C LEU A 40 -11.44 -5.54 11.49
N CYS A 41 -12.53 -4.84 11.77
CA CYS A 41 -12.65 -3.41 11.55
C CYS A 41 -13.57 -2.82 12.63
N ASP A 42 -13.08 -1.85 13.40
CA ASP A 42 -13.86 -1.16 14.42
C ASP A 42 -14.81 -0.13 13.80
N GLU A 43 -14.43 0.44 12.65
CA GLU A 43 -15.25 1.42 11.92
C GLU A 43 -16.20 0.71 10.95
N LYS A 44 -17.46 0.60 11.35
CA LYS A 44 -18.50 -0.13 10.58
C LYS A 44 -18.91 0.56 9.26
N GLY A 45 -18.61 1.84 9.12
CA GLY A 45 -18.97 2.64 7.95
C GLY A 45 -17.98 2.57 6.79
N MET A 46 -16.86 1.86 6.94
CA MET A 46 -15.84 1.79 5.91
C MET A 46 -16.33 1.07 4.64
N SER A 47 -16.08 1.71 3.50
CA SER A 47 -16.31 1.12 2.18
C SER A 47 -15.34 -0.05 1.91
N PRO A 48 -15.63 -0.92 0.92
CA PRO A 48 -14.73 -2.00 0.51
C PRO A 48 -13.30 -1.52 0.22
N LEU A 49 -13.17 -0.38 -0.46
CA LEU A 49 -11.87 0.22 -0.79
C LEU A 49 -11.12 0.64 0.48
N GLU A 50 -11.80 1.31 1.41
CA GLU A 50 -11.19 1.76 2.65
C GLU A 50 -10.74 0.60 3.53
N ILE A 51 -11.49 -0.50 3.59
CA ILE A 51 -11.07 -1.72 4.32
C ILE A 51 -9.85 -2.34 3.66
N TRP A 52 -9.91 -2.54 2.34
CA TRP A 52 -8.90 -3.29 1.60
C TRP A 52 -7.58 -2.54 1.44
N CYS A 53 -7.63 -1.22 1.25
CA CYS A 53 -6.46 -0.37 1.06
C CYS A 53 -6.03 0.39 2.33
N ASN A 54 -6.58 0.05 3.49
CA ASN A 54 -6.20 0.67 4.76
C ASN A 54 -4.74 0.37 5.11
N GLU A 55 -3.96 1.41 5.35
CA GLU A 55 -2.53 1.32 5.68
C GLU A 55 -2.24 1.41 7.19
N SER A 56 -3.23 1.13 8.05
CA SER A 56 -2.99 1.10 9.50
C SER A 56 -1.84 0.15 9.83
N GLN A 57 -0.91 0.64 10.62
CA GLN A 57 0.33 -0.03 10.95
C GLN A 57 0.14 -1.18 11.95
N GLU A 58 1.20 -1.97 12.15
CA GLU A 58 1.26 -3.08 13.11
C GLU A 58 0.19 -4.15 12.86
N ARG A 59 -0.13 -4.41 11.59
CA ARG A 59 -0.94 -5.53 11.14
C ARG A 59 -0.10 -6.50 10.34
N TYR A 60 -0.50 -7.77 10.41
CA TYR A 60 0.18 -8.85 9.71
C TYR A 60 -0.84 -9.74 9.02
N VAL A 61 -0.49 -10.28 7.87
CA VAL A 61 -1.20 -11.37 7.20
C VAL A 61 -0.37 -12.64 7.32
N LEU A 62 -1.04 -13.76 7.63
CA LEU A 62 -0.36 -15.02 7.92
C LEU A 62 -1.02 -16.17 7.15
N ALA A 63 -0.19 -17.11 6.72
CA ALA A 63 -0.65 -18.42 6.28
C ALA A 63 -0.43 -19.42 7.42
N VAL A 64 -1.50 -20.09 7.80
CA VAL A 64 -1.50 -21.10 8.87
C VAL A 64 -2.08 -22.39 8.31
N ALA A 65 -1.42 -23.54 8.59
CA ALA A 65 -1.93 -24.82 8.16
C ALA A 65 -3.26 -25.14 8.90
N PRO A 66 -4.29 -25.66 8.21
CA PRO A 66 -5.60 -25.89 8.81
C PRO A 66 -5.53 -26.74 10.09
N GLU A 67 -4.67 -27.76 10.13
CA GLU A 67 -4.46 -28.64 11.28
C GLU A 67 -3.79 -27.96 12.47
N LYS A 68 -3.20 -26.78 12.26
CA LYS A 68 -2.56 -25.97 13.32
C LYS A 68 -3.36 -24.75 13.73
N LEU A 69 -4.53 -24.54 13.14
CA LEU A 69 -5.35 -23.35 13.40
C LEU A 69 -5.82 -23.29 14.86
N GLU A 70 -6.16 -24.43 15.47
CA GLU A 70 -6.54 -24.49 16.88
C GLU A 70 -5.40 -24.06 17.81
N LEU A 71 -4.18 -24.52 17.53
CA LEU A 71 -2.98 -24.10 18.27
C LEU A 71 -2.73 -22.60 18.11
N PHE A 72 -2.84 -22.09 16.89
CA PHE A 72 -2.68 -20.67 16.60
C PHE A 72 -3.71 -19.83 17.36
N THR A 73 -4.97 -20.25 17.35
CA THR A 73 -6.06 -19.61 18.10
C THR A 73 -5.74 -19.54 19.61
N ALA A 74 -5.35 -20.65 20.21
CA ALA A 74 -5.01 -20.69 21.63
C ALA A 74 -3.83 -19.76 21.98
N LEU A 75 -2.82 -19.64 21.09
CA LEU A 75 -1.72 -18.72 21.27
C LEU A 75 -2.18 -17.26 21.20
N CYS A 76 -3.01 -16.90 20.21
CA CYS A 76 -3.55 -15.55 20.06
C CYS A 76 -4.43 -15.15 21.25
N GLU A 77 -5.28 -16.04 21.74
CA GLU A 77 -6.09 -15.80 22.94
C GLU A 77 -5.25 -15.56 24.18
N ARG A 78 -4.21 -16.39 24.39
CA ARG A 78 -3.27 -16.24 25.50
C ARG A 78 -2.57 -14.88 25.47
N GLU A 79 -2.13 -14.45 24.30
CA GLU A 79 -1.40 -13.17 24.12
C GLU A 79 -2.36 -11.98 23.93
N ARG A 80 -3.67 -12.19 23.91
CA ARG A 80 -4.68 -11.16 23.61
C ARG A 80 -4.44 -10.47 22.27
N ALA A 81 -3.99 -11.22 21.29
CA ALA A 81 -3.74 -10.76 19.91
C ALA A 81 -5.01 -11.00 19.07
N PRO A 82 -5.78 -9.98 18.71
CA PRO A 82 -6.96 -10.18 17.89
C PRO A 82 -6.57 -10.63 16.47
N PHE A 83 -7.29 -11.65 15.98
CA PHE A 83 -7.11 -12.13 14.60
C PHE A 83 -8.45 -12.59 14.02
N ALA A 84 -8.50 -12.74 12.72
CA ALA A 84 -9.62 -13.34 12.00
C ALA A 84 -9.11 -14.22 10.86
N VAL A 85 -9.82 -15.32 10.61
CA VAL A 85 -9.64 -16.12 9.40
C VAL A 85 -10.44 -15.44 8.29
N ILE A 86 -9.75 -14.87 7.33
CA ILE A 86 -10.37 -14.06 6.26
C ILE A 86 -10.48 -14.81 4.94
N GLY A 87 -9.98 -16.02 4.85
CA GLY A 87 -10.04 -16.82 3.62
C GLY A 87 -9.03 -17.94 3.59
N GLU A 88 -8.80 -18.46 2.41
CA GLU A 88 -7.91 -19.58 2.15
C GLU A 88 -7.03 -19.36 0.93
N ALA A 89 -5.81 -19.90 0.98
CA ALA A 89 -4.94 -20.01 -0.19
C ALA A 89 -5.42 -21.14 -1.10
N THR A 90 -5.37 -20.94 -2.41
CA THR A 90 -5.83 -21.90 -3.42
C THR A 90 -4.69 -22.36 -4.33
N GLU A 91 -4.82 -23.53 -4.93
CA GLU A 91 -3.87 -23.99 -5.95
C GLU A 91 -3.99 -23.19 -7.26
N GLU A 92 -5.19 -22.76 -7.60
CA GLU A 92 -5.43 -21.89 -8.73
C GLU A 92 -4.83 -20.52 -8.45
N LYS A 93 -3.95 -20.04 -9.35
CA LYS A 93 -3.31 -18.71 -9.25
C LYS A 93 -4.29 -17.60 -9.66
N HIS A 94 -5.34 -17.46 -8.88
CA HIS A 94 -6.42 -16.49 -9.03
C HIS A 94 -6.72 -15.84 -7.69
N LEU A 95 -6.98 -14.54 -7.68
CA LEU A 95 -7.36 -13.79 -6.48
C LEU A 95 -8.84 -13.44 -6.57
N THR A 96 -9.62 -13.90 -5.60
CA THR A 96 -11.01 -13.51 -5.43
C THR A 96 -11.20 -12.86 -4.07
N LEU A 97 -11.70 -11.65 -4.05
CA LEU A 97 -12.18 -10.97 -2.85
C LEU A 97 -13.69 -10.86 -2.93
N HIS A 98 -14.39 -11.50 -2.03
CA HIS A 98 -15.85 -11.43 -1.93
C HIS A 98 -16.26 -10.39 -0.89
N ASP A 99 -17.26 -9.58 -1.19
CA ASP A 99 -17.93 -8.71 -0.23
C ASP A 99 -19.32 -9.26 0.07
N SER A 100 -19.46 -9.92 1.22
CA SER A 100 -20.72 -10.52 1.66
C SER A 100 -21.81 -9.49 1.99
N HIS A 101 -21.47 -8.20 2.16
CA HIS A 101 -22.44 -7.13 2.38
C HIS A 101 -23.13 -6.71 1.08
N PHE A 102 -22.39 -6.60 -0.02
CA PHE A 102 -22.91 -6.23 -1.32
C PHE A 102 -23.17 -7.43 -2.24
N ASP A 103 -22.86 -8.65 -1.79
CA ASP A 103 -22.97 -9.89 -2.55
C ASP A 103 -22.31 -9.81 -3.93
N ASN A 104 -21.07 -9.33 -3.95
CA ASN A 104 -20.27 -9.20 -5.17
C ASN A 104 -18.78 -9.51 -4.92
N ASN A 105 -18.01 -9.56 -6.00
CA ASN A 105 -16.58 -9.75 -5.94
C ASN A 105 -15.87 -8.46 -6.41
N PRO A 106 -15.47 -7.57 -5.50
CA PRO A 106 -14.71 -6.37 -5.85
C PRO A 106 -13.40 -6.68 -6.58
N ILE A 107 -12.82 -7.85 -6.32
CA ILE A 107 -11.63 -8.36 -7.02
C ILE A 107 -11.92 -9.79 -7.47
N ASP A 108 -11.67 -10.06 -8.74
CA ASP A 108 -11.77 -11.37 -9.37
C ASP A 108 -10.81 -11.41 -10.57
N LEU A 109 -9.52 -11.69 -10.29
CA LEU A 109 -8.43 -11.50 -11.24
C LEU A 109 -7.39 -12.62 -11.15
N PRO A 110 -6.83 -13.07 -12.29
CA PRO A 110 -5.67 -13.93 -12.30
C PRO A 110 -4.45 -13.24 -11.64
N MET A 111 -3.67 -13.98 -10.86
CA MET A 111 -2.48 -13.45 -10.18
C MET A 111 -1.44 -12.84 -11.13
N ASN A 112 -1.32 -13.33 -12.34
CA ASN A 112 -0.41 -12.77 -13.35
C ASN A 112 -0.83 -11.39 -13.88
N VAL A 113 -2.08 -10.98 -13.68
CA VAL A 113 -2.53 -9.61 -13.97
C VAL A 113 -2.11 -8.67 -12.86
N LEU A 114 -2.17 -9.13 -11.61
CA LEU A 114 -1.80 -8.33 -10.43
C LEU A 114 -0.26 -8.20 -10.29
N LEU A 115 0.44 -9.32 -10.32
CA LEU A 115 1.88 -9.41 -10.02
C LEU A 115 2.71 -9.95 -11.19
N GLY A 116 2.15 -9.95 -12.41
CA GLY A 116 2.83 -10.37 -13.62
C GLY A 116 3.83 -9.32 -14.14
N LYS A 117 4.56 -9.73 -15.17
CA LYS A 117 5.47 -8.81 -15.85
C LYS A 117 4.66 -7.77 -16.63
N THR A 118 4.93 -6.49 -16.36
CA THR A 118 4.39 -5.40 -17.16
C THR A 118 4.82 -5.50 -18.62
N PRO A 119 3.95 -5.12 -19.58
CA PRO A 119 4.34 -5.06 -20.99
C PRO A 119 5.60 -4.22 -21.18
N LYS A 120 6.47 -4.67 -22.08
CA LYS A 120 7.66 -3.88 -22.44
C LYS A 120 7.21 -2.56 -23.05
N MET A 121 7.68 -1.48 -22.48
CA MET A 121 7.43 -0.14 -22.99
C MET A 121 8.60 0.30 -23.86
N THR A 122 8.32 0.67 -25.10
CA THR A 122 9.31 1.30 -26.00
C THR A 122 9.01 2.81 -25.98
N ARG A 123 10.03 3.60 -25.71
CA ARG A 123 9.96 5.06 -25.79
C ARG A 123 10.94 5.55 -26.84
N GLU A 124 10.42 6.22 -27.86
CA GLU A 124 11.24 6.93 -28.82
C GLU A 124 11.40 8.36 -28.35
N VAL A 125 12.62 8.77 -28.11
CA VAL A 125 12.93 10.13 -27.65
C VAL A 125 13.91 10.76 -28.63
N SER A 126 13.70 12.03 -28.92
CA SER A 126 14.64 12.87 -29.69
C SER A 126 15.10 14.02 -28.84
N SER A 127 16.39 14.34 -28.89
CA SER A 127 16.94 15.53 -28.28
C SER A 127 16.62 16.74 -29.16
N LYS A 128 15.99 17.76 -28.56
CA LYS A 128 15.91 19.08 -29.20
C LYS A 128 17.08 19.92 -28.73
N THR A 129 17.88 20.40 -29.67
CA THR A 129 18.87 21.41 -29.34
C THR A 129 18.13 22.68 -28.95
N VAL A 130 18.26 23.06 -27.69
CA VAL A 130 17.74 24.34 -27.23
C VAL A 130 18.77 25.41 -27.63
N GLU A 131 18.38 26.35 -28.49
CA GLU A 131 19.22 27.49 -28.79
C GLU A 131 19.46 28.27 -27.48
N ASN A 132 20.72 28.35 -27.07
CA ASN A 132 21.13 29.23 -25.99
C ASN A 132 20.94 30.69 -26.44
N ARG A 133 19.80 31.25 -26.11
CA ARG A 133 19.59 32.69 -26.28
C ARG A 133 20.33 33.41 -25.16
N PRO A 134 21.21 34.39 -25.49
CA PRO A 134 21.83 35.18 -24.46
C PRO A 134 20.75 35.87 -23.62
N LEU A 135 20.88 35.80 -22.30
CA LEU A 135 20.00 36.54 -21.41
C LEU A 135 20.13 38.02 -21.64
N ALA A 136 19.05 38.71 -21.96
CA ALA A 136 19.01 40.15 -22.01
C ALA A 136 19.13 40.70 -20.58
N THR A 137 20.34 41.07 -20.19
CA THR A 137 20.63 41.57 -18.83
C THR A 137 20.57 43.10 -18.70
N GLU A 138 20.39 43.80 -19.81
CA GLU A 138 20.51 45.26 -19.90
C GLU A 138 19.51 46.06 -19.06
N ASN A 139 18.38 45.44 -18.68
CA ASN A 139 17.32 46.10 -17.91
C ASN A 139 16.93 45.37 -16.63
N ILE A 140 17.79 44.48 -16.12
CA ILE A 140 17.48 43.72 -14.90
C ILE A 140 17.74 44.61 -13.67
N GLN A 141 16.69 44.93 -12.95
CA GLN A 141 16.79 45.54 -11.63
C GLN A 141 17.13 44.44 -10.60
N LEU A 142 18.35 44.47 -10.07
CA LEU A 142 18.88 43.43 -9.17
C LEU A 142 17.95 43.13 -7.99
N LYS A 143 17.42 44.18 -7.34
CA LYS A 143 16.51 44.06 -6.22
C LYS A 143 15.23 43.30 -6.59
N GLU A 144 14.64 43.61 -7.74
CA GLU A 144 13.43 42.93 -8.21
C GLU A 144 13.72 41.50 -8.60
N ALA A 145 14.82 41.25 -9.30
CA ALA A 145 15.26 39.89 -9.65
C ALA A 145 15.47 39.04 -8.40
N PHE A 146 16.13 39.60 -7.38
CA PHE A 146 16.33 38.93 -6.08
C PHE A 146 15.01 38.57 -5.42
N HIS A 147 14.05 39.49 -5.35
CA HIS A 147 12.74 39.19 -4.78
C HIS A 147 11.95 38.12 -5.57
N ARG A 148 12.09 38.10 -6.89
CA ARG A 148 11.47 37.07 -7.74
C ARG A 148 12.09 35.70 -7.46
N VAL A 149 13.41 35.62 -7.37
CA VAL A 149 14.11 34.37 -7.07
C VAL A 149 13.68 33.82 -5.70
N LEU A 150 13.61 34.64 -4.67
CA LEU A 150 13.18 34.26 -3.34
C LEU A 150 11.71 33.74 -3.29
N ARG A 151 10.90 34.13 -4.26
CA ARG A 151 9.50 33.69 -4.38
C ARG A 151 9.32 32.43 -5.21
N LEU A 152 10.37 31.95 -5.89
CA LEU A 152 10.26 30.70 -6.65
C LEU A 152 9.96 29.52 -5.69
N PRO A 153 9.03 28.62 -6.02
CA PRO A 153 8.70 27.49 -5.16
C PRO A 153 9.90 26.62 -4.78
N VAL A 154 10.92 26.56 -5.65
CA VAL A 154 12.17 25.81 -5.40
C VAL A 154 13.08 26.49 -4.38
N VAL A 155 12.99 27.81 -4.22
CA VAL A 155 13.88 28.64 -3.39
C VAL A 155 13.17 29.15 -2.14
N ALA A 156 11.86 29.42 -2.26
CA ALA A 156 11.06 29.98 -1.18
C ALA A 156 11.10 29.12 0.10
N GLU A 157 10.81 29.75 1.19
CA GLU A 157 10.69 29.14 2.49
C GLU A 157 9.68 27.98 2.48
N LYS A 158 9.96 26.89 3.20
CA LYS A 158 9.21 25.61 3.15
C LYS A 158 8.41 25.31 4.41
N THR A 159 8.35 26.22 5.38
CA THR A 159 7.63 25.99 6.65
C THR A 159 6.20 25.55 6.41
N PHE A 160 5.54 26.02 5.33
CA PHE A 160 4.18 25.60 5.01
C PHE A 160 4.06 24.08 4.79
N LEU A 161 5.09 23.41 4.26
CA LEU A 161 5.07 21.97 4.03
C LEU A 161 5.03 21.17 5.35
N ILE A 162 5.72 21.66 6.37
CA ILE A 162 5.73 21.03 7.69
C ILE A 162 4.51 21.41 8.54
N THR A 163 3.77 22.45 8.16
CA THR A 163 2.55 22.87 8.88
C THR A 163 1.27 22.29 8.28
N ILE A 164 1.31 21.81 7.03
CA ILE A 164 0.18 21.14 6.37
C ILE A 164 0.10 19.67 6.78
N GLY A 165 1.25 19.02 6.98
CA GLY A 165 1.32 17.64 7.43
C GLY A 165 0.97 17.47 8.92
N ASP A 166 1.07 16.23 9.38
CA ASP A 166 0.88 15.90 10.79
C ASP A 166 1.97 16.57 11.64
N ARG A 167 1.56 17.53 12.47
CA ARG A 167 2.45 18.27 13.36
C ARG A 167 3.09 17.38 14.42
N SER A 168 2.46 16.27 14.78
CA SER A 168 2.99 15.32 15.76
C SER A 168 4.25 14.63 15.24
N VAL A 169 4.33 14.36 13.95
CA VAL A 169 5.49 13.78 13.28
C VAL A 169 6.69 14.73 13.29
N THR A 170 6.44 16.04 13.26
CA THR A 170 7.50 17.07 13.28
C THR A 170 7.93 17.50 14.68
N GLY A 171 7.31 16.96 15.73
CA GLY A 171 7.59 17.33 17.10
C GLY A 171 7.18 18.75 17.49
N MET A 172 6.24 19.34 16.75
CA MET A 172 5.73 20.70 16.98
C MET A 172 4.42 20.73 17.77
N VAL A 173 4.17 19.73 18.61
CA VAL A 173 3.04 19.67 19.55
C VAL A 173 3.52 20.13 20.91
#